data_0b1df41904a5a245501e06d1846b4d1d
#
_entry.id   0b1df41904a5a245501e06d1846b4d1d
#
_cell.length_a   1.000
_cell.length_b   1.000
_cell.length_c   1.000
_cell.angle_alpha   90.00
_cell.angle_beta   90.00
_cell.angle_gamma   90.00
#
_symmetry.space_group_name_H-M   'P 1'
#
loop_
_entity.id
_entity.type
_entity.pdbx_description
1 polymer ?
#
loop_
_entity_poly.entity_id
_entity_poly.type
_entity_poly.pdbx_seq_one_letter_code
_entity_poly.pdbx_strand_id
1 'polypeptide(L)'
;MTPLRPAPGELPRVVRRTASRAQAEEWAYVLTALGILHEVREEPGELAIAVLPEDVAGAERALAAYDAAKAPTAARVEREYGPSLLWAGYAIFVAAFHLVTGTRDERVVWFARGSSDALAFLRGEWWRPVTALTLHADYAHAVGNVVAGAVLLWALARRIGPGAAAWIALGSGVIGNVLTALVVRRGYVSVGASTAVFGVLGAVAMLQAIARRRMVLIALGAGSALLGLLGTGQNADLFAHLFGFAAGCALGLVAGPLALRPPRRTALQPALALGALAAIALCWAVALRT
;
A
#
# COMPACT_ATOMS: atom_id res chain seq x y z
N MET A 1 29.16 -29.78 15.94
CA MET A 1 29.96 -28.68 16.52
C MET A 1 31.37 -29.20 16.73
N THR A 2 32.37 -28.62 16.11
CA THR A 2 33.78 -29.00 16.29
C THR A 2 34.26 -28.34 17.58
N PRO A 3 34.78 -29.12 18.56
CA PRO A 3 35.25 -28.52 19.80
C PRO A 3 36.44 -27.58 19.55
N LEU A 4 36.44 -26.42 20.26
CA LEU A 4 37.58 -25.52 20.25
C LEU A 4 38.82 -26.25 20.70
N ARG A 5 39.91 -26.22 19.92
CA ARG A 5 41.23 -26.71 20.32
C ARG A 5 42.17 -25.51 20.50
N PRO A 6 42.15 -24.90 21.71
CA PRO A 6 43.07 -23.80 21.98
C PRO A 6 44.54 -24.26 22.00
N ALA A 7 45.46 -23.36 21.68
CA ALA A 7 46.87 -23.61 21.87
C ALA A 7 47.19 -23.83 23.36
N PRO A 8 48.27 -24.51 23.71
CA PRO A 8 48.64 -24.77 25.11
C PRO A 8 48.76 -23.44 25.87
N GLY A 9 47.88 -23.23 26.85
CA GLY A 9 47.85 -22.04 27.71
C GLY A 9 46.80 -20.97 27.33
N GLU A 10 46.07 -21.08 26.20
CA GLU A 10 45.03 -20.18 25.82
C GLU A 10 43.64 -20.70 26.21
N LEU A 11 42.92 -19.93 27.03
CA LEU A 11 41.55 -20.29 27.42
C LEU A 11 40.53 -19.51 26.56
N PRO A 12 39.49 -20.21 26.02
CA PRO A 12 38.42 -19.53 25.32
C PRO A 12 37.75 -18.45 26.18
N ARG A 13 37.44 -17.29 25.57
CA ARG A 13 36.81 -16.17 26.26
C ARG A 13 35.33 -16.07 25.90
N VAL A 14 34.50 -15.84 26.91
CA VAL A 14 33.08 -15.64 26.74
C VAL A 14 32.82 -14.24 26.14
N VAL A 15 32.11 -14.18 25.01
CA VAL A 15 31.75 -12.95 24.30
C VAL A 15 30.27 -12.59 24.45
N ARG A 16 29.39 -13.53 24.77
CA ARG A 16 27.95 -13.28 25.02
C ARG A 16 27.39 -14.28 26.01
N ARG A 17 26.33 -13.88 26.71
CA ARG A 17 25.54 -14.73 27.62
C ARG A 17 24.06 -14.49 27.38
N THR A 18 23.22 -15.52 27.49
CA THR A 18 21.77 -15.42 27.39
C THR A 18 21.08 -16.59 28.08
N ALA A 19 19.91 -16.36 28.64
CA ALA A 19 19.04 -17.42 29.14
C ALA A 19 18.22 -18.08 28.00
N SER A 20 18.19 -17.48 26.79
CA SER A 20 17.43 -17.98 25.67
C SER A 20 18.26 -18.92 24.79
N ARG A 21 17.85 -20.19 24.70
CA ARG A 21 18.48 -21.16 23.81
C ARG A 21 18.43 -20.74 22.35
N ALA A 22 17.27 -20.23 21.90
CA ALA A 22 17.11 -19.72 20.54
C ALA A 22 18.08 -18.58 20.22
N GLN A 23 18.32 -17.66 21.16
CA GLN A 23 19.28 -16.57 20.98
C GLN A 23 20.72 -17.07 20.92
N ALA A 24 21.10 -18.05 21.74
CA ALA A 24 22.42 -18.64 21.70
C ALA A 24 22.69 -19.38 20.38
N GLU A 25 21.70 -20.10 19.88
CA GLU A 25 21.74 -20.77 18.57
C GLU A 25 21.90 -19.79 17.42
N GLU A 26 21.16 -18.67 17.43
CA GLU A 26 21.29 -17.61 16.43
C GLU A 26 22.70 -17.01 16.41
N TRP A 27 23.27 -16.68 17.56
CA TRP A 27 24.62 -16.17 17.65
C TRP A 27 25.65 -17.21 17.16
N ALA A 28 25.46 -18.47 17.50
CA ALA A 28 26.30 -19.55 17.00
C ALA A 28 26.26 -19.69 15.47
N TYR A 29 25.05 -19.54 14.85
CA TYR A 29 24.92 -19.53 13.39
C TYR A 29 25.65 -18.34 12.74
N VAL A 30 25.57 -17.15 13.34
CA VAL A 30 26.29 -15.96 12.84
C VAL A 30 27.80 -16.21 12.85
N LEU A 31 28.33 -16.71 13.94
CA LEU A 31 29.78 -17.03 14.05
C LEU A 31 30.20 -18.12 13.09
N THR A 32 29.39 -19.17 12.93
CA THR A 32 29.63 -20.24 11.93
C THR A 32 29.69 -19.68 10.51
N ALA A 33 28.75 -18.81 10.14
CA ALA A 33 28.69 -18.20 8.81
C ALA A 33 29.91 -17.33 8.49
N LEU A 34 30.57 -16.81 9.52
CA LEU A 34 31.77 -15.98 9.39
C LEU A 34 33.08 -16.78 9.58
N GLY A 35 32.97 -18.10 9.76
CA GLY A 35 34.14 -18.96 9.96
C GLY A 35 34.81 -18.79 11.33
N ILE A 36 34.16 -18.13 12.30
CA ILE A 36 34.69 -17.93 13.65
C ILE A 36 34.39 -19.17 14.48
N LEU A 37 35.46 -19.83 14.95
CA LEU A 37 35.35 -20.99 15.83
C LEU A 37 34.78 -20.59 17.19
N HIS A 38 33.74 -21.28 17.64
CA HIS A 38 33.05 -20.97 18.89
C HIS A 38 32.51 -22.22 19.59
N GLU A 39 32.24 -22.06 20.86
CA GLU A 39 31.63 -23.07 21.72
C GLU A 39 30.47 -22.50 22.49
N VAL A 40 29.35 -23.23 22.55
CA VAL A 40 28.21 -22.88 23.40
C VAL A 40 28.36 -23.68 24.70
N ARG A 41 28.53 -23.00 25.82
CA ARG A 41 28.65 -23.57 27.15
C ARG A 41 27.37 -23.43 27.92
N GLU A 42 26.93 -24.46 28.57
CA GLU A 42 25.84 -24.44 29.53
C GLU A 42 26.39 -24.04 30.90
N GLU A 43 25.94 -22.90 31.41
CA GLU A 43 26.23 -22.41 32.77
C GLU A 43 24.93 -22.43 33.60
N PRO A 44 25.01 -22.44 34.94
CA PRO A 44 23.80 -22.47 35.77
C PRO A 44 22.82 -21.30 35.42
N GLY A 45 21.71 -21.62 34.72
CA GLY A 45 20.69 -20.69 34.36
C GLY A 45 20.91 -19.88 33.06
N GLU A 46 22.03 -20.04 32.38
CA GLU A 46 22.34 -19.31 31.14
C GLU A 46 23.22 -20.13 30.18
N LEU A 47 23.31 -19.65 28.95
CA LEU A 47 24.19 -20.17 27.89
C LEU A 47 25.22 -19.09 27.54
N ALA A 48 26.50 -19.50 27.48
CA ALA A 48 27.62 -18.64 27.15
C ALA A 48 28.21 -19.02 25.79
N ILE A 49 28.47 -18.02 24.95
CA ILE A 49 29.22 -18.18 23.70
C ILE A 49 30.67 -17.82 23.97
N ALA A 50 31.57 -18.80 23.77
CA ALA A 50 32.99 -18.60 23.93
C ALA A 50 33.74 -18.78 22.59
N VAL A 51 34.78 -17.98 22.38
CA VAL A 51 35.63 -17.95 21.19
C VAL A 51 37.12 -17.95 21.61
N LEU A 52 38.02 -18.19 20.67
CA LEU A 52 39.46 -18.07 20.92
C LEU A 52 39.86 -16.61 21.16
N PRO A 53 40.92 -16.34 21.95
CA PRO A 53 41.34 -14.98 22.28
C PRO A 53 41.57 -14.06 21.07
N GLU A 54 42.12 -14.60 19.98
CA GLU A 54 42.33 -13.88 18.72
C GLU A 54 41.04 -13.48 18.02
N ASP A 55 39.96 -14.22 18.19
CA ASP A 55 38.68 -14.01 17.52
C ASP A 55 37.73 -13.10 18.31
N VAL A 56 38.04 -12.74 19.56
CA VAL A 56 37.17 -11.98 20.45
C VAL A 56 36.66 -10.70 19.79
N ALA A 57 37.57 -9.89 19.27
CA ALA A 57 37.18 -8.59 18.66
C ALA A 57 36.35 -8.76 17.38
N GLY A 58 36.60 -9.81 16.61
CA GLY A 58 35.83 -10.19 15.41
C GLY A 58 34.42 -10.63 15.78
N ALA A 59 34.31 -11.54 16.74
CA ALA A 59 33.08 -12.10 17.25
C ALA A 59 32.19 -11.00 17.86
N GLU A 60 32.75 -10.14 18.71
CA GLU A 60 32.00 -9.04 19.33
C GLU A 60 31.42 -8.06 18.30
N ARG A 61 32.19 -7.67 17.27
CA ARG A 61 31.71 -6.83 16.18
C ARG A 61 30.60 -7.49 15.37
N ALA A 62 30.79 -8.77 15.03
CA ALA A 62 29.82 -9.53 14.26
C ALA A 62 28.47 -9.67 15.00
N LEU A 63 28.54 -10.06 16.27
CA LEU A 63 27.36 -10.23 17.10
C LEU A 63 26.67 -8.88 17.40
N ALA A 64 27.43 -7.80 17.64
CA ALA A 64 26.86 -6.47 17.81
C ALA A 64 26.18 -5.98 16.54
N ALA A 65 26.76 -6.21 15.35
CA ALA A 65 26.14 -5.85 14.08
C ALA A 65 24.85 -6.67 13.83
N TYR A 66 24.86 -7.95 14.17
CA TYR A 66 23.69 -8.81 14.09
C TYR A 66 22.58 -8.35 15.04
N ASP A 67 22.88 -8.09 16.31
CA ASP A 67 21.95 -7.63 17.32
C ASP A 67 21.37 -6.25 16.93
N ALA A 68 22.18 -5.34 16.40
CA ALA A 68 21.73 -4.04 15.88
C ALA A 68 20.81 -4.20 14.66
N ALA A 69 21.08 -5.17 13.76
CA ALA A 69 20.24 -5.45 12.61
C ALA A 69 18.92 -6.13 12.99
N LYS A 70 18.92 -6.93 14.07
CA LYS A 70 17.76 -7.62 14.61
C LYS A 70 16.98 -6.77 15.61
N ALA A 71 17.64 -5.78 16.26
CA ALA A 71 16.96 -4.86 17.14
C ALA A 71 15.71 -4.35 16.42
N PRO A 72 14.50 -4.43 17.04
CA PRO A 72 13.34 -3.83 16.44
C PRO A 72 13.73 -2.40 16.11
N THR A 73 13.84 -2.08 14.83
CA THR A 73 13.96 -0.66 14.41
C THR A 73 12.85 0.00 15.17
N ALA A 74 13.18 0.88 16.13
CA ALA A 74 12.22 1.48 17.04
C ALA A 74 11.01 1.82 16.18
N ALA A 75 9.89 1.11 16.40
CA ALA A 75 8.75 1.18 15.52
C ALA A 75 8.46 2.67 15.47
N ARG A 76 8.77 3.29 14.31
CA ARG A 76 8.53 4.71 14.10
C ARG A 76 7.07 4.81 14.40
N VAL A 77 6.68 5.41 15.53
CA VAL A 77 5.30 5.54 15.94
C VAL A 77 4.65 6.24 14.77
N GLU A 78 4.03 5.44 13.90
CA GLU A 78 3.29 5.96 12.78
C GLU A 78 2.16 6.74 13.41
N ARG A 79 2.29 8.07 13.44
CA ARG A 79 1.23 8.94 13.93
C ARG A 79 0.09 8.83 12.94
N GLU A 80 -0.92 8.07 13.32
CA GLU A 80 -2.12 7.92 12.51
C GLU A 80 -3.05 9.12 12.73
N TYR A 81 -3.77 9.48 11.68
CA TYR A 81 -4.94 10.33 11.82
C TYR A 81 -6.00 9.57 12.62
N GLY A 82 -6.76 10.27 13.46
CA GLY A 82 -7.88 9.69 14.19
C GLY A 82 -8.92 9.04 13.26
N PRO A 83 -9.92 8.36 13.83
CA PRO A 83 -10.98 7.72 13.06
C PRO A 83 -11.65 8.75 12.14
N SER A 84 -11.89 8.38 10.88
CA SER A 84 -12.58 9.22 9.90
C SER A 84 -13.75 8.44 9.31
N LEU A 85 -14.81 9.15 8.94
CA LEU A 85 -15.98 8.59 8.27
C LEU A 85 -15.86 8.59 6.73
N LEU A 86 -14.67 8.85 6.18
CA LEU A 86 -14.47 8.88 4.71
C LEU A 86 -14.94 7.58 4.05
N TRP A 87 -14.62 6.43 4.64
CA TRP A 87 -15.03 5.12 4.13
C TRP A 87 -16.56 4.96 4.08
N ALA A 88 -17.26 5.43 5.12
CA ALA A 88 -18.72 5.40 5.16
C ALA A 88 -19.34 6.40 4.17
N GLY A 89 -18.78 7.62 4.10
CA GLY A 89 -19.18 8.61 3.11
C GLY A 89 -19.00 8.11 1.67
N TYR A 90 -17.91 7.46 1.37
CA TYR A 90 -17.67 6.81 0.09
C TYR A 90 -18.71 5.71 -0.20
N ALA A 91 -18.93 4.81 0.75
CA ALA A 91 -19.89 3.71 0.59
C ALA A 91 -21.31 4.23 0.34
N ILE A 92 -21.75 5.21 1.14
CA ILE A 92 -23.05 5.87 0.97
C ILE A 92 -23.13 6.58 -0.39
N PHE A 93 -22.08 7.32 -0.79
CA PHE A 93 -22.05 8.03 -2.07
C PHE A 93 -22.18 7.05 -3.25
N VAL A 94 -21.38 5.99 -3.31
CA VAL A 94 -21.44 5.01 -4.40
C VAL A 94 -22.80 4.33 -4.45
N ALA A 95 -23.31 3.86 -3.30
CA ALA A 95 -24.61 3.21 -3.22
C ALA A 95 -25.75 4.15 -3.65
N ALA A 96 -25.82 5.35 -3.09
CA ALA A 96 -26.86 6.33 -3.43
C ALA A 96 -26.76 6.76 -4.90
N PHE A 97 -25.55 6.99 -5.40
CA PHE A 97 -25.38 7.39 -6.80
C PHE A 97 -25.78 6.26 -7.76
N HIS A 98 -25.46 5.01 -7.43
CA HIS A 98 -25.91 3.84 -8.21
C HIS A 98 -27.46 3.69 -8.21
N LEU A 99 -28.12 3.95 -7.09
CA LEU A 99 -29.58 3.94 -7.04
C LEU A 99 -30.20 5.03 -7.95
N VAL A 100 -29.54 6.18 -8.11
CA VAL A 100 -30.00 7.27 -9.00
C VAL A 100 -29.70 6.93 -10.46
N THR A 101 -28.47 6.46 -10.76
CA THR A 101 -28.01 6.22 -12.13
C THR A 101 -28.46 4.87 -12.69
N GLY A 102 -28.84 3.91 -11.82
CA GLY A 102 -29.25 2.57 -12.19
C GLY A 102 -28.15 1.72 -12.79
N THR A 103 -28.54 0.61 -13.37
CA THR A 103 -27.65 -0.26 -14.15
C THR A 103 -27.46 0.30 -15.57
N ARG A 104 -26.46 -0.23 -16.28
CA ARG A 104 -26.15 0.22 -17.66
C ARG A 104 -27.35 0.06 -18.60
N ASP A 105 -28.13 -0.98 -18.42
CA ASP A 105 -29.27 -1.31 -19.28
C ASP A 105 -30.51 -0.45 -18.97
N GLU A 106 -30.65 0.03 -17.72
CA GLU A 106 -31.82 0.76 -17.27
C GLU A 106 -31.74 2.28 -17.53
N ARG A 107 -30.53 2.85 -17.50
CA ARG A 107 -30.32 4.32 -17.49
C ARG A 107 -29.29 4.78 -18.52
N VAL A 108 -29.60 4.57 -19.79
CA VAL A 108 -28.71 4.83 -20.93
C VAL A 108 -28.13 6.25 -20.94
N VAL A 109 -28.87 7.28 -20.51
CA VAL A 109 -28.43 8.68 -20.55
C VAL A 109 -27.22 8.92 -19.66
N TRP A 110 -27.19 8.39 -18.43
CA TRP A 110 -26.06 8.55 -17.52
C TRP A 110 -24.79 7.92 -18.08
N PHE A 111 -24.94 6.72 -18.65
CA PHE A 111 -23.80 5.98 -19.24
C PHE A 111 -23.34 6.60 -20.56
N ALA A 112 -24.24 7.09 -21.40
CA ALA A 112 -23.88 7.77 -22.63
C ALA A 112 -23.03 9.03 -22.38
N ARG A 113 -23.36 9.76 -21.31
CA ARG A 113 -22.70 11.02 -20.98
C ARG A 113 -21.47 10.89 -20.07
N GLY A 114 -21.48 9.89 -19.19
CA GLY A 114 -20.51 9.77 -18.09
C GLY A 114 -19.53 8.64 -18.20
N SER A 115 -19.69 7.64 -19.06
CA SER A 115 -18.72 6.54 -19.22
C SER A 115 -17.37 7.05 -19.73
N SER A 116 -16.29 6.38 -19.32
CA SER A 116 -14.94 6.63 -19.85
C SER A 116 -14.86 6.08 -21.27
N ASP A 117 -15.33 6.85 -22.24
CA ASP A 117 -15.21 6.60 -23.66
C ASP A 117 -13.93 7.27 -24.17
N ALA A 118 -12.99 6.45 -24.67
CA ALA A 118 -11.69 6.95 -25.11
C ALA A 118 -11.80 7.91 -26.30
N LEU A 119 -12.70 7.64 -27.27
CA LEU A 119 -12.87 8.52 -28.43
C LEU A 119 -13.54 9.83 -28.06
N ALA A 120 -14.55 9.80 -27.19
CA ALA A 120 -15.20 10.99 -26.70
C ALA A 120 -14.24 11.87 -25.88
N PHE A 121 -13.44 11.25 -25.01
CA PHE A 121 -12.37 11.95 -24.26
C PHE A 121 -11.37 12.63 -25.21
N LEU A 122 -10.88 11.92 -26.23
CA LEU A 122 -9.93 12.46 -27.21
C LEU A 122 -10.53 13.58 -28.08
N ARG A 123 -11.87 13.67 -28.18
CA ARG A 123 -12.62 14.77 -28.85
C ARG A 123 -12.91 15.95 -27.93
N GLY A 124 -12.44 15.90 -26.65
CA GLY A 124 -12.54 17.02 -25.72
C GLY A 124 -13.55 16.84 -24.59
N GLU A 125 -14.17 15.66 -24.43
CA GLU A 125 -15.07 15.37 -23.32
C GLU A 125 -14.27 15.01 -22.04
N TRP A 126 -13.51 15.98 -21.54
CA TRP A 126 -12.50 15.83 -20.49
C TRP A 126 -13.05 15.40 -19.12
N TRP A 127 -14.35 15.51 -18.88
CA TRP A 127 -15.01 15.11 -17.63
C TRP A 127 -15.15 13.59 -17.48
N ARG A 128 -15.15 12.84 -18.59
CA ARG A 128 -15.40 11.39 -18.62
C ARG A 128 -14.50 10.56 -17.72
N PRO A 129 -13.18 10.80 -17.61
CA PRO A 129 -12.34 10.09 -16.68
C PRO A 129 -12.76 10.22 -15.22
N VAL A 130 -13.44 11.31 -14.85
CA VAL A 130 -13.97 11.55 -13.51
C VAL A 130 -15.35 10.92 -13.34
N THR A 131 -16.28 11.22 -14.25
CA THR A 131 -17.69 10.78 -14.14
C THR A 131 -17.83 9.27 -14.18
N ALA A 132 -16.99 8.59 -14.97
CA ALA A 132 -16.98 7.14 -15.08
C ALA A 132 -16.69 6.42 -13.74
N LEU A 133 -15.91 7.04 -12.85
CA LEU A 133 -15.60 6.49 -11.52
C LEU A 133 -16.83 6.40 -10.62
N THR A 134 -17.92 7.08 -10.94
CA THR A 134 -19.15 7.10 -10.14
C THR A 134 -20.24 6.17 -10.68
N LEU A 135 -20.11 5.70 -11.91
CA LEU A 135 -21.06 4.79 -12.56
C LEU A 135 -20.67 3.33 -12.31
N HIS A 136 -21.66 2.45 -12.23
CA HIS A 136 -21.43 1.02 -12.08
C HIS A 136 -22.37 0.23 -13.00
N ALA A 137 -21.82 -0.74 -13.72
CA ALA A 137 -22.57 -1.50 -14.73
C ALA A 137 -23.75 -2.27 -14.13
N ASP A 138 -23.56 -2.82 -12.94
CA ASP A 138 -24.55 -3.65 -12.22
C ASP A 138 -24.34 -3.54 -10.70
N TYR A 139 -25.27 -4.16 -9.93
CA TYR A 139 -25.26 -4.15 -8.48
C TYR A 139 -24.05 -4.88 -7.89
N ALA A 140 -23.63 -6.01 -8.47
CA ALA A 140 -22.49 -6.77 -7.96
C ALA A 140 -21.21 -5.97 -8.10
N HIS A 141 -21.04 -5.26 -9.24
CA HIS A 141 -19.94 -4.35 -9.48
C HIS A 141 -19.94 -3.18 -8.48
N ALA A 142 -21.11 -2.58 -8.21
CA ALA A 142 -21.24 -1.50 -7.22
C ALA A 142 -20.87 -1.98 -5.81
N VAL A 143 -21.41 -3.13 -5.37
CA VAL A 143 -21.14 -3.72 -4.05
C VAL A 143 -19.65 -4.06 -3.88
N GLY A 144 -19.04 -4.68 -4.89
CA GLY A 144 -17.61 -5.00 -4.86
C GLY A 144 -16.75 -3.74 -4.66
N ASN A 145 -17.07 -2.67 -5.38
CA ASN A 145 -16.37 -1.39 -5.24
C ASN A 145 -16.63 -0.72 -3.88
N VAL A 146 -17.86 -0.78 -3.36
CA VAL A 146 -18.19 -0.26 -2.01
C VAL A 146 -17.34 -0.96 -0.95
N VAL A 147 -17.32 -2.28 -0.95
CA VAL A 147 -16.60 -3.06 0.08
C VAL A 147 -15.08 -2.83 -0.03
N ALA A 148 -14.50 -3.03 -1.21
CA ALA A 148 -13.07 -2.88 -1.40
C ALA A 148 -12.61 -1.44 -1.16
N GLY A 149 -13.34 -0.46 -1.73
CA GLY A 149 -13.01 0.95 -1.58
C GLY A 149 -13.15 1.45 -0.14
N ALA A 150 -14.17 1.03 0.60
CA ALA A 150 -14.34 1.41 2.00
C ALA A 150 -13.17 0.94 2.87
N VAL A 151 -12.75 -0.33 2.73
CA VAL A 151 -11.63 -0.89 3.48
C VAL A 151 -10.31 -0.17 3.13
N LEU A 152 -10.05 0.02 1.85
CA LEU A 152 -8.81 0.64 1.39
C LEU A 152 -8.74 2.13 1.73
N LEU A 153 -9.85 2.86 1.60
CA LEU A 153 -9.92 4.28 1.99
C LEU A 153 -9.80 4.45 3.50
N TRP A 154 -10.38 3.56 4.30
CA TRP A 154 -10.16 3.55 5.74
C TRP A 154 -8.66 3.41 6.07
N ALA A 155 -7.98 2.44 5.45
CA ALA A 155 -6.56 2.22 5.66
C ALA A 155 -5.69 3.42 5.22
N LEU A 156 -6.00 4.02 4.06
CA LEU A 156 -5.28 5.16 3.53
C LEU A 156 -5.51 6.42 4.37
N ALA A 157 -6.78 6.72 4.73
CA ALA A 157 -7.15 7.90 5.50
C ALA A 157 -6.49 7.95 6.88
N ARG A 158 -6.29 6.82 7.52
CA ARG A 158 -5.54 6.73 8.79
C ARG A 158 -4.10 7.19 8.65
N ARG A 159 -3.50 7.04 7.48
CA ARG A 159 -2.07 7.36 7.25
C ARG A 159 -1.82 8.78 6.79
N ILE A 160 -2.68 9.31 5.93
CA ILE A 160 -2.46 10.62 5.29
C ILE A 160 -3.59 11.62 5.50
N GLY A 161 -4.65 11.22 6.18
CA GLY A 161 -5.86 11.99 6.41
C GLY A 161 -6.94 11.78 5.35
N PRO A 162 -8.23 12.03 5.70
CA PRO A 162 -9.36 11.72 4.84
C PRO A 162 -9.39 12.57 3.55
N GLY A 163 -9.06 13.84 3.63
CA GLY A 163 -9.06 14.72 2.45
C GLY A 163 -7.97 14.38 1.45
N ALA A 164 -6.75 14.11 1.92
CA ALA A 164 -5.66 13.66 1.06
C ALA A 164 -5.96 12.28 0.45
N ALA A 165 -6.57 11.37 1.21
CA ALA A 165 -6.98 10.06 0.72
C ALA A 165 -8.06 10.17 -0.39
N ALA A 166 -9.03 11.08 -0.25
CA ALA A 166 -10.03 11.34 -1.28
C ALA A 166 -9.38 11.84 -2.59
N TRP A 167 -8.40 12.75 -2.50
CA TRP A 167 -7.69 13.23 -3.68
C TRP A 167 -6.78 12.18 -4.32
N ILE A 168 -6.15 11.30 -3.53
CA ILE A 168 -5.40 10.18 -4.09
C ILE A 168 -6.33 9.22 -4.82
N ALA A 169 -7.49 8.89 -4.24
CA ALA A 169 -8.47 8.02 -4.89
C ALA A 169 -8.96 8.64 -6.22
N LEU A 170 -9.40 9.88 -6.19
CA LEU A 170 -9.87 10.58 -7.38
C LEU A 170 -8.75 10.73 -8.42
N GLY A 171 -7.59 11.23 -8.01
CA GLY A 171 -6.46 11.48 -8.90
C GLY A 171 -5.92 10.21 -9.55
N SER A 172 -5.73 9.14 -8.80
CA SER A 172 -5.27 7.86 -9.37
C SER A 172 -6.30 7.24 -10.30
N GLY A 173 -7.59 7.35 -9.98
CA GLY A 173 -8.67 6.90 -10.86
C GLY A 173 -8.70 7.69 -12.16
N VAL A 174 -8.62 9.01 -12.10
CA VAL A 174 -8.61 9.90 -13.28
C VAL A 174 -7.37 9.63 -14.15
N ILE A 175 -6.18 9.57 -13.55
CA ILE A 175 -4.94 9.27 -14.27
C ILE A 175 -5.04 7.89 -14.94
N GLY A 176 -5.55 6.88 -14.22
CA GLY A 176 -5.74 5.54 -14.77
C GLY A 176 -6.66 5.53 -15.98
N ASN A 177 -7.82 6.17 -15.89
CA ASN A 177 -8.77 6.27 -17.01
C ASN A 177 -8.20 7.06 -18.19
N VAL A 178 -7.48 8.16 -17.94
CA VAL A 178 -6.82 8.95 -19.00
C VAL A 178 -5.75 8.11 -19.71
N LEU A 179 -4.86 7.46 -18.97
CA LEU A 179 -3.82 6.63 -19.55
C LEU A 179 -4.41 5.47 -20.36
N THR A 180 -5.48 4.85 -19.87
CA THR A 180 -6.19 3.80 -20.61
C THR A 180 -6.77 4.34 -21.90
N ALA A 181 -7.42 5.49 -21.89
CA ALA A 181 -7.98 6.11 -23.08
C ALA A 181 -6.90 6.45 -24.12
N LEU A 182 -5.72 6.90 -23.68
CA LEU A 182 -4.59 7.23 -24.55
C LEU A 182 -3.94 5.97 -25.18
N VAL A 183 -3.92 4.84 -24.46
CA VAL A 183 -3.28 3.60 -24.91
C VAL A 183 -4.23 2.77 -25.77
N VAL A 184 -5.45 2.53 -25.29
CA VAL A 184 -6.41 1.63 -25.96
C VAL A 184 -7.14 2.32 -27.11
N ARG A 185 -7.39 3.60 -27.00
CA ARG A 185 -7.98 4.51 -28.01
C ARG A 185 -9.35 4.09 -28.55
N ARG A 186 -9.46 3.02 -29.35
CA ARG A 186 -10.70 2.65 -30.06
C ARG A 186 -11.46 1.55 -29.34
N GLY A 187 -12.80 1.69 -29.29
CA GLY A 187 -13.69 0.66 -28.75
C GLY A 187 -13.65 0.52 -27.21
N TYR A 188 -12.92 1.42 -26.54
CA TYR A 188 -12.81 1.37 -25.09
C TYR A 188 -13.89 2.22 -24.44
N VAL A 189 -14.77 1.58 -23.67
CA VAL A 189 -15.78 2.22 -22.84
C VAL A 189 -15.83 1.52 -21.48
N SER A 190 -15.51 2.23 -20.41
CA SER A 190 -15.43 1.70 -19.05
C SER A 190 -16.21 2.55 -18.06
N VAL A 191 -16.65 1.89 -16.96
CA VAL A 191 -17.30 2.51 -15.81
C VAL A 191 -16.89 1.77 -14.55
N GLY A 192 -16.88 2.46 -13.43
CA GLY A 192 -16.65 1.88 -12.10
C GLY A 192 -15.62 2.64 -11.29
N ALA A 193 -15.81 2.63 -9.98
CA ALA A 193 -14.84 3.15 -9.03
C ALA A 193 -13.55 2.30 -8.98
N SER A 194 -13.54 1.14 -9.60
CA SER A 194 -12.46 0.16 -9.47
C SER A 194 -11.08 0.71 -9.84
N THR A 195 -10.97 1.55 -10.87
CA THR A 195 -9.71 2.23 -11.22
C THR A 195 -9.16 3.04 -10.04
N ALA A 196 -10.03 3.78 -9.33
CA ALA A 196 -9.65 4.52 -8.12
C ALA A 196 -9.37 3.58 -6.94
N VAL A 197 -10.12 2.50 -6.79
CA VAL A 197 -9.92 1.47 -5.75
C VAL A 197 -8.54 0.82 -5.91
N PHE A 198 -8.17 0.42 -7.13
CA PHE A 198 -6.81 -0.08 -7.42
C PHE A 198 -5.74 1.01 -7.21
N GLY A 199 -6.07 2.27 -7.49
CA GLY A 199 -5.20 3.39 -7.16
C GLY A 199 -4.95 3.53 -5.66
N VAL A 200 -6.00 3.45 -4.84
CA VAL A 200 -5.86 3.46 -3.38
C VAL A 200 -5.04 2.27 -2.89
N LEU A 201 -5.24 1.07 -3.47
CA LEU A 201 -4.43 -0.11 -3.18
C LEU A 201 -2.94 0.15 -3.47
N GLY A 202 -2.62 0.72 -4.64
CA GLY A 202 -1.26 1.11 -5.00
C GLY A 202 -0.64 2.10 -4.03
N ALA A 203 -1.39 3.12 -3.61
CA ALA A 203 -0.94 4.10 -2.64
C ALA A 203 -0.66 3.47 -1.25
N VAL A 204 -1.57 2.62 -0.77
CA VAL A 204 -1.37 1.89 0.50
C VAL A 204 -0.15 0.99 0.42
N ALA A 205 0.02 0.23 -0.68
CA ALA A 205 1.19 -0.62 -0.89
C ALA A 205 2.50 0.18 -0.88
N MET A 206 2.53 1.34 -1.55
CA MET A 206 3.72 2.21 -1.59
C MET A 206 4.02 2.82 -0.22
N LEU A 207 3.01 3.31 0.51
CA LEU A 207 3.21 3.83 1.87
C LEU A 207 3.72 2.75 2.83
N GLN A 208 3.22 1.52 2.69
CA GLN A 208 3.71 0.38 3.47
C GLN A 208 5.16 0.04 3.12
N ALA A 209 5.51 0.10 1.84
CA ALA A 209 6.86 -0.09 1.34
C ALA A 209 7.85 0.94 1.91
N ILE A 210 7.46 2.22 1.95
CA ILE A 210 8.25 3.31 2.53
C ILE A 210 8.44 3.11 4.05
N ALA A 211 7.38 2.70 4.77
CA ALA A 211 7.42 2.49 6.21
C ALA A 211 8.30 1.29 6.59
N ARG A 212 8.26 0.23 5.79
CA ARG A 212 8.93 -1.07 6.05
C ARG A 212 9.64 -1.56 4.80
N ARG A 213 10.85 -1.06 4.55
CA ARG A 213 11.64 -1.38 3.34
C ARG A 213 11.71 -2.89 3.00
N ARG A 214 11.76 -3.77 4.01
CA ARG A 214 11.78 -5.23 3.82
C ARG A 214 10.46 -5.79 3.27
N MET A 215 9.36 -5.04 3.37
CA MET A 215 8.02 -5.47 2.93
C MET A 215 7.64 -4.94 1.54
N VAL A 216 8.51 -4.19 0.85
CA VAL A 216 8.23 -3.61 -0.48
C VAL A 216 7.76 -4.67 -1.47
N LEU A 217 8.53 -5.73 -1.61
CA LEU A 217 8.21 -6.81 -2.58
C LEU A 217 6.91 -7.54 -2.20
N ILE A 218 6.65 -7.72 -0.91
CA ILE A 218 5.41 -8.37 -0.44
C ILE A 218 4.22 -7.46 -0.72
N ALA A 219 4.31 -6.16 -0.41
CA ALA A 219 3.22 -5.22 -0.63
C ALA A 219 2.89 -5.05 -2.13
N LEU A 220 3.92 -4.89 -2.96
CA LEU A 220 3.75 -4.80 -4.42
C LEU A 220 3.29 -6.13 -5.02
N GLY A 221 3.84 -7.26 -4.57
CA GLY A 221 3.43 -8.58 -5.03
C GLY A 221 1.99 -8.91 -4.65
N ALA A 222 1.56 -8.65 -3.41
CA ALA A 222 0.17 -8.83 -2.98
C ALA A 222 -0.79 -7.90 -3.75
N GLY A 223 -0.40 -6.63 -4.00
CA GLY A 223 -1.16 -5.71 -4.81
C GLY A 223 -1.31 -6.19 -6.26
N SER A 224 -0.23 -6.69 -6.86
CA SER A 224 -0.25 -7.25 -8.22
C SER A 224 -1.04 -8.56 -8.30
N ALA A 225 -0.94 -9.43 -7.30
CA ALA A 225 -1.75 -10.66 -7.22
C ALA A 225 -3.24 -10.35 -7.09
N LEU A 226 -3.60 -9.35 -6.28
CA LEU A 226 -4.99 -8.91 -6.16
C LEU A 226 -5.49 -8.27 -7.46
N LEU A 227 -4.64 -7.52 -8.16
CA LEU A 227 -4.92 -7.03 -9.51
C LEU A 227 -5.18 -8.17 -10.48
N GLY A 228 -4.35 -9.23 -10.48
CA GLY A 228 -4.56 -10.42 -11.30
C GLY A 228 -5.85 -11.14 -10.97
N LEU A 229 -6.16 -11.31 -9.66
CA LEU A 229 -7.35 -12.06 -9.22
C LEU A 229 -8.66 -11.30 -9.47
N LEU A 230 -8.71 -10.01 -9.16
CA LEU A 230 -9.93 -9.20 -9.24
C LEU A 230 -10.04 -8.42 -10.56
N GLY A 231 -8.93 -8.20 -11.25
CA GLY A 231 -8.84 -7.42 -12.48
C GLY A 231 -9.11 -8.20 -13.76
N THR A 232 -9.26 -9.53 -13.72
CA THR A 232 -9.35 -10.40 -14.91
C THR A 232 -10.75 -10.98 -15.17
N GLY A 233 -11.79 -10.52 -14.46
CA GLY A 233 -13.18 -10.91 -14.74
C GLY A 233 -13.58 -10.54 -16.19
N GLN A 234 -14.59 -11.23 -16.76
CA GLN A 234 -15.03 -11.03 -18.15
C GLN A 234 -15.39 -9.57 -18.51
N ASN A 235 -15.73 -8.76 -17.49
CA ASN A 235 -16.04 -7.33 -17.62
C ASN A 235 -15.00 -6.43 -16.95
N ALA A 236 -13.85 -6.97 -16.53
CA ALA A 236 -12.84 -6.20 -15.84
C ALA A 236 -11.94 -5.44 -16.81
N ASP A 237 -11.74 -4.17 -16.52
CA ASP A 237 -10.84 -3.30 -17.27
C ASP A 237 -9.41 -3.41 -16.75
N LEU A 238 -8.68 -4.38 -17.24
CA LEU A 238 -7.32 -4.67 -16.80
C LEU A 238 -6.39 -3.45 -16.97
N PHE A 239 -6.50 -2.71 -18.07
CA PHE A 239 -5.64 -1.54 -18.32
C PHE A 239 -5.95 -0.41 -17.33
N ALA A 240 -7.23 -0.10 -17.09
CA ALA A 240 -7.61 0.93 -16.14
C ALA A 240 -7.17 0.56 -14.71
N HIS A 241 -7.33 -0.71 -14.31
CA HIS A 241 -6.87 -1.20 -13.02
C HIS A 241 -5.35 -1.10 -12.87
N LEU A 242 -4.59 -1.53 -13.89
CA LEU A 242 -3.13 -1.47 -13.89
C LEU A 242 -2.64 -0.02 -13.81
N PHE A 243 -3.16 0.86 -14.65
CA PHE A 243 -2.77 2.28 -14.65
C PHE A 243 -3.23 3.01 -13.39
N GLY A 244 -4.42 2.67 -12.87
CA GLY A 244 -4.90 3.18 -11.59
C GLY A 244 -3.96 2.79 -10.45
N PHE A 245 -3.57 1.51 -10.37
CA PHE A 245 -2.61 1.00 -9.38
C PHE A 245 -1.25 1.70 -9.51
N ALA A 246 -0.71 1.82 -10.71
CA ALA A 246 0.57 2.49 -10.94
C ALA A 246 0.52 3.98 -10.57
N ALA A 247 -0.55 4.68 -10.94
CA ALA A 247 -0.79 6.07 -10.55
C ALA A 247 -0.89 6.21 -9.02
N GLY A 248 -1.58 5.27 -8.38
CA GLY A 248 -1.68 5.21 -6.93
C GLY A 248 -0.33 5.00 -6.26
N CYS A 249 0.52 4.12 -6.77
CA CYS A 249 1.89 3.95 -6.28
C CYS A 249 2.70 5.26 -6.38
N ALA A 250 2.62 5.96 -7.51
CA ALA A 250 3.30 7.24 -7.72
C ALA A 250 2.79 8.32 -6.76
N LEU A 251 1.48 8.46 -6.62
CA LEU A 251 0.86 9.41 -5.68
C LEU A 251 1.16 9.05 -4.22
N GLY A 252 1.18 7.76 -3.88
CA GLY A 252 1.58 7.26 -2.56
C GLY A 252 3.04 7.59 -2.23
N LEU A 253 3.93 7.51 -3.22
CA LEU A 253 5.34 7.93 -3.06
C LEU A 253 5.43 9.42 -2.75
N VAL A 254 4.71 10.26 -3.48
CA VAL A 254 4.66 11.71 -3.25
C VAL A 254 4.03 12.04 -1.89
N ALA A 255 3.01 11.30 -1.48
CA ALA A 255 2.36 11.48 -0.18
C ALA A 255 3.13 10.86 1.00
N GLY A 256 4.19 10.09 0.74
CA GLY A 256 5.02 9.46 1.78
C GLY A 256 5.46 10.40 2.91
N PRO A 257 5.94 11.62 2.62
CA PRO A 257 6.29 12.59 3.66
C PRO A 257 5.12 12.97 4.58
N LEU A 258 3.88 12.99 4.08
CA LEU A 258 2.67 13.27 4.88
C LEU A 258 2.39 12.12 5.85
N ALA A 259 2.59 10.88 5.42
CA ALA A 259 2.42 9.71 6.29
C ALA A 259 3.49 9.62 7.38
N LEU A 260 4.73 10.05 7.08
CA LEU A 260 5.84 10.07 8.02
C LEU A 260 5.78 11.26 9.01
N ARG A 261 5.15 12.37 8.60
CA ARG A 261 5.03 13.61 9.38
C ARG A 261 3.62 14.18 9.18
N PRO A 262 2.59 13.56 9.78
CA PRO A 262 1.24 14.04 9.60
C PRO A 262 1.15 15.54 9.97
N PRO A 263 0.55 16.37 9.12
CA PRO A 263 0.46 17.80 9.35
C PRO A 263 -0.38 18.07 10.60
N ARG A 264 0.01 19.08 11.37
CA ARG A 264 -0.75 19.55 12.55
C ARG A 264 -2.13 20.14 12.20
N ARG A 265 -2.40 20.41 10.90
CA ARG A 265 -3.63 21.07 10.41
C ARG A 265 -4.65 20.03 9.98
N THR A 266 -5.34 19.41 10.93
CA THR A 266 -6.50 18.53 10.66
C THR A 266 -7.68 19.27 10.03
N ALA A 267 -7.78 20.58 10.24
CA ALA A 267 -8.86 21.44 9.70
C ALA A 267 -8.89 21.50 8.15
N LEU A 268 -7.78 21.26 7.46
CA LEU A 268 -7.76 21.23 5.99
C LEU A 268 -8.38 19.94 5.40
N GLN A 269 -8.46 18.87 6.15
CA GLN A 269 -8.92 17.58 5.64
C GLN A 269 -10.38 17.59 5.18
N PRO A 270 -11.35 18.17 5.92
CA PRO A 270 -12.72 18.33 5.43
C PRO A 270 -12.81 19.19 4.16
N ALA A 271 -12.07 20.30 4.10
CA ALA A 271 -12.07 21.17 2.92
C ALA A 271 -11.52 20.41 1.69
N LEU A 272 -10.46 19.64 1.83
CA LEU A 272 -9.93 18.78 0.77
C LEU A 272 -10.95 17.73 0.33
N ALA A 273 -11.65 17.07 1.26
CA ALA A 273 -12.67 16.08 0.93
C ALA A 273 -13.85 16.70 0.19
N LEU A 274 -14.32 17.86 0.64
CA LEU A 274 -15.36 18.64 -0.05
C LEU A 274 -14.90 19.10 -1.44
N GLY A 275 -13.63 19.48 -1.59
CA GLY A 275 -13.05 19.82 -2.90
C GLY A 275 -13.07 18.65 -3.88
N ALA A 276 -12.81 17.43 -3.43
CA ALA A 276 -12.91 16.25 -4.29
C ALA A 276 -14.36 15.97 -4.72
N LEU A 277 -15.33 16.10 -3.82
CA LEU A 277 -16.74 15.98 -4.15
C LEU A 277 -17.21 17.09 -5.11
N ALA A 278 -16.76 18.32 -4.88
CA ALA A 278 -17.06 19.45 -5.76
C ALA A 278 -16.52 19.23 -7.19
N ALA A 279 -15.31 18.66 -7.32
CA ALA A 279 -14.74 18.32 -8.62
C ALA A 279 -15.59 17.28 -9.36
N ILE A 280 -16.08 16.24 -8.67
CA ILE A 280 -17.00 15.25 -9.24
C ILE A 280 -18.32 15.91 -9.67
N ALA A 281 -18.91 16.74 -8.81
CA ALA A 281 -20.15 17.44 -9.10
C ALA A 281 -20.03 18.39 -10.29
N LEU A 282 -18.91 19.12 -10.40
CA LEU A 282 -18.61 19.98 -11.54
C LEU A 282 -18.52 19.17 -12.84
N CYS A 283 -17.82 18.05 -12.84
CA CYS A 283 -17.72 17.19 -14.01
C CYS A 283 -19.09 16.67 -14.47
N TRP A 284 -19.97 16.29 -13.54
CA TRP A 284 -21.34 15.91 -13.86
C TRP A 284 -22.20 17.09 -14.34
N ALA A 285 -22.02 18.28 -13.76
CA ALA A 285 -22.74 19.47 -14.22
C ALA A 285 -22.36 19.82 -15.67
N VAL A 286 -21.12 19.60 -16.08
CA VAL A 286 -20.70 19.75 -17.49
C VAL A 286 -21.28 18.62 -18.34
N ALA A 287 -21.11 17.35 -17.94
CA ALA A 287 -21.59 16.18 -18.67
C ALA A 287 -23.10 16.23 -19.01
N LEU A 288 -23.90 16.77 -18.10
CA LEU A 288 -25.37 16.83 -18.28
C LEU A 288 -25.82 18.02 -19.14
N ARG A 289 -24.96 19.00 -19.38
CA ARG A 289 -25.26 20.17 -20.23
C ARG A 289 -24.86 19.98 -21.70
N THR A 290 -23.93 19.08 -21.94
CA THR A 290 -23.47 18.68 -23.29
C THR A 290 -24.30 17.53 -23.86
#